data_c2241a490f79f360af9a046979bcf146
#
_entry.id   c2241a490f79f360af9a046979bcf146
#
_cell.length_a   1.000
_cell.length_b   1.000
_cell.length_c   1.000
_cell.angle_alpha   90.00
_cell.angle_beta   90.00
_cell.angle_gamma   90.00
#
_symmetry.space_group_name_H-M   'P 1'
#
loop_
_entity.id
_entity.type
_entity.pdbx_description
1 polymer ?
#
loop_
_entity_poly.entity_id
_entity_poly.type
_entity_poly.pdbx_seq_one_letter_code
_entity_poly.pdbx_strand_id
1 'polypeptide(L)'
;MRVCLIIPPSPFLLDERVFVQLGILKIASVLEQHDYTVDMIDLSGVENYTDVLTDYAKRKDRADIFGVTATTPQVPYAVKISQHLKALLPGKQSKVILGGPHVTLMHTAAKREAKKNLVGSDRATKDIEALKNFFDVLVC
;
A
#
# COMPACT_ATOMS: atom_id res chain seq x y z
N MET A 1 5.58 -16.46 -9.88
CA MET A 1 4.47 -15.61 -9.43
C MET A 1 4.87 -14.14 -9.60
N ARG A 2 3.95 -13.26 -10.05
CA ARG A 2 4.22 -11.84 -10.28
C ARG A 2 3.62 -10.99 -9.17
N VAL A 3 4.40 -10.03 -8.68
CA VAL A 3 3.99 -9.06 -7.64
C VAL A 3 4.16 -7.66 -8.20
N CYS A 4 3.18 -6.78 -7.99
CA CYS A 4 3.28 -5.37 -8.35
C CYS A 4 3.41 -4.53 -7.08
N LEU A 5 4.47 -3.77 -6.96
CA LEU A 5 4.71 -2.83 -5.87
C LEU A 5 4.33 -1.42 -6.31
N ILE A 6 3.53 -0.73 -5.50
CA ILE A 6 2.94 0.57 -5.85
C ILE A 6 3.35 1.62 -4.83
N ILE A 7 3.86 2.75 -5.32
CA ILE A 7 4.10 3.96 -4.55
C ILE A 7 2.96 4.94 -4.86
N PRO A 8 2.12 5.29 -3.87
CA PRO A 8 1.04 6.26 -4.07
C PRO A 8 1.56 7.67 -4.35
N PRO A 9 0.75 8.54 -4.99
CA PRO A 9 1.10 9.94 -5.15
C PRO A 9 1.22 10.66 -3.79
N SER A 10 2.01 11.72 -3.77
CA SER A 10 2.31 12.56 -2.58
C SER A 10 2.08 14.04 -2.87
N PRO A 11 0.88 14.48 -3.30
CA PRO A 11 0.63 15.85 -3.76
C PRO A 11 0.75 16.92 -2.66
N PHE A 12 0.99 16.51 -1.43
CA PHE A 12 1.32 17.39 -0.31
C PHE A 12 2.80 17.82 -0.30
N LEU A 13 3.65 17.20 -1.14
CA LEU A 13 5.05 17.59 -1.32
C LEU A 13 5.16 18.57 -2.49
N LEU A 14 6.07 19.56 -2.36
CA LEU A 14 6.37 20.48 -3.46
C LEU A 14 7.00 19.76 -4.66
N ASP A 15 7.79 18.72 -4.37
CA ASP A 15 8.35 17.82 -5.38
C ASP A 15 8.21 16.40 -4.87
N GLU A 16 7.37 15.61 -5.53
CA GLU A 16 7.07 14.23 -5.13
C GLU A 16 8.22 13.26 -5.44
N ARG A 17 9.17 13.65 -6.29
CA ARG A 17 10.26 12.78 -6.77
C ARG A 17 11.61 13.02 -6.09
N VAL A 18 11.65 13.87 -5.06
CA VAL A 18 12.88 14.21 -4.32
C VAL A 18 13.47 13.02 -3.57
N PHE A 19 12.61 12.13 -3.07
CA PHE A 19 13.05 11.02 -2.23
C PHE A 19 12.84 9.67 -2.90
N VAL A 20 13.93 8.92 -3.00
CA VAL A 20 13.86 7.51 -3.43
C VAL A 20 13.28 6.67 -2.30
N GLN A 21 12.26 5.88 -2.61
CA GLN A 21 11.58 4.98 -1.67
C GLN A 21 12.41 3.70 -1.43
N LEU A 22 13.52 3.82 -0.71
CA LEU A 22 14.46 2.71 -0.46
C LEU A 22 13.80 1.47 0.15
N GLY A 23 12.79 1.65 1.00
CA GLY A 23 12.09 0.55 1.66
C GLY A 23 11.43 -0.40 0.67
N ILE A 24 10.69 0.13 -0.30
CA ILE A 24 9.99 -0.67 -1.29
C ILE A 24 10.96 -1.31 -2.31
N LEU A 25 12.05 -0.61 -2.66
CA LEU A 25 13.12 -1.16 -3.51
C LEU A 25 13.80 -2.36 -2.85
N LYS A 26 14.03 -2.31 -1.55
CA LYS A 26 14.58 -3.42 -0.78
C LYS A 26 13.65 -4.63 -0.80
N ILE A 27 12.33 -4.41 -0.66
CA ILE A 27 11.33 -5.47 -0.78
C ILE A 27 11.36 -6.07 -2.18
N ALA A 28 11.41 -5.23 -3.24
CA ALA A 28 11.52 -5.69 -4.63
C ALA A 28 12.73 -6.62 -4.82
N SER A 29 13.90 -6.19 -4.36
CA SER A 29 15.13 -6.97 -4.45
C SER A 29 15.04 -8.32 -3.74
N VAL A 30 14.43 -8.37 -2.54
CA VAL A 30 14.23 -9.63 -1.81
C VAL A 30 13.27 -10.56 -2.55
N LEU A 31 12.19 -10.03 -3.11
CA LEU A 31 11.23 -10.82 -3.89
C LEU A 31 11.91 -11.41 -5.14
N GLU A 32 12.71 -10.63 -5.86
CA GLU A 32 13.45 -11.11 -7.04
C GLU A 32 14.46 -12.20 -6.67
N GLN A 33 15.13 -12.10 -5.53
CA GLN A 33 16.02 -13.15 -5.01
C GLN A 33 15.30 -14.46 -4.71
N HIS A 34 13.98 -14.43 -4.52
CA HIS A 34 13.13 -15.60 -4.29
C HIS A 34 12.30 -15.98 -5.53
N ASP A 35 12.80 -15.66 -6.72
CA ASP A 35 12.21 -16.03 -8.02
C ASP A 35 10.81 -15.46 -8.29
N TYR A 36 10.44 -14.34 -7.63
CA TYR A 36 9.25 -13.60 -7.99
C TYR A 36 9.56 -12.60 -9.11
N THR A 37 8.66 -12.47 -10.05
CA THR A 37 8.70 -11.37 -11.01
C THR A 37 8.11 -10.13 -10.35
N VAL A 38 8.83 -9.02 -10.33
CA VAL A 38 8.41 -7.79 -9.66
C VAL A 38 8.18 -6.68 -10.69
N ASP A 39 6.96 -6.15 -10.71
CA ASP A 39 6.65 -4.88 -11.38
C ASP A 39 6.63 -3.77 -10.34
N MET A 40 7.07 -2.57 -10.72
CA MET A 40 6.97 -1.39 -9.87
C MET A 40 6.20 -0.29 -10.58
N ILE A 41 5.24 0.32 -9.88
CA ILE A 41 4.48 1.47 -10.34
C ILE A 41 4.72 2.62 -9.35
N ASP A 42 5.48 3.61 -9.77
CA ASP A 42 5.69 4.85 -9.02
C ASP A 42 4.69 5.90 -9.54
N LEU A 43 3.73 6.25 -8.70
CA LEU A 43 2.69 7.23 -9.01
C LEU A 43 3.03 8.64 -8.50
N SER A 44 4.26 8.86 -8.03
CA SER A 44 4.73 10.18 -7.59
C SER A 44 4.62 11.20 -8.72
N GLY A 45 3.88 12.28 -8.51
CA GLY A 45 3.65 13.33 -9.50
C GLY A 45 2.73 12.91 -10.67
N VAL A 46 1.99 11.82 -10.53
CA VAL A 46 1.04 11.34 -11.55
C VAL A 46 -0.39 11.72 -11.13
N GLU A 47 -1.00 12.68 -11.81
CA GLU A 47 -2.37 13.14 -11.50
C GLU A 47 -3.42 12.10 -11.90
N ASN A 48 -3.27 11.49 -13.07
CA ASN A 48 -4.17 10.49 -13.62
C ASN A 48 -3.79 9.05 -13.22
N TYR A 49 -3.39 8.85 -11.97
CA TYR A 49 -2.89 7.56 -11.49
C TYR A 49 -3.90 6.40 -11.61
N THR A 50 -5.19 6.68 -11.60
CA THR A 50 -6.23 5.67 -11.83
C THR A 50 -6.20 5.10 -13.25
N ASP A 51 -5.86 5.92 -14.25
CA ASP A 51 -5.72 5.47 -15.64
C ASP A 51 -4.51 4.55 -15.80
N VAL A 52 -3.39 4.90 -15.15
CA VAL A 52 -2.18 4.06 -15.11
C VAL A 52 -2.49 2.68 -14.53
N LEU A 53 -3.23 2.62 -13.42
CA LEU A 53 -3.64 1.37 -12.80
C LEU A 53 -4.62 0.58 -13.67
N THR A 54 -5.54 1.26 -14.35
CA THR A 54 -6.47 0.64 -15.30
C THR A 54 -5.74 0.01 -16.48
N ASP A 55 -4.77 0.70 -17.04
CA ASP A 55 -3.97 0.18 -18.16
C ASP A 55 -3.09 -0.99 -17.72
N TYR A 56 -2.52 -0.93 -16.52
CA TYR A 56 -1.81 -2.07 -15.96
C TYR A 56 -2.72 -3.29 -15.74
N ALA A 57 -3.92 -3.08 -15.21
CA ALA A 57 -4.89 -4.15 -14.94
C ALA A 57 -5.38 -4.86 -16.21
N LYS A 58 -5.35 -4.19 -17.39
CA LYS A 58 -5.70 -4.80 -18.68
C LYS A 58 -4.61 -5.71 -19.26
N ARG A 59 -3.40 -5.67 -18.74
CA ARG A 59 -2.29 -6.51 -19.21
C ARG A 59 -2.58 -7.99 -18.95
N LYS A 60 -2.25 -8.85 -19.90
CA LYS A 60 -2.40 -10.31 -19.75
C LYS A 60 -1.44 -10.90 -18.72
N ASP A 61 -0.29 -10.27 -18.57
CA ASP A 61 0.80 -10.67 -17.67
C ASP A 61 0.85 -9.86 -16.37
N ARG A 62 -0.26 -9.19 -16.00
CA ARG A 62 -0.36 -8.41 -14.76
C ARG A 62 -0.15 -9.24 -13.50
N ALA A 63 0.20 -8.60 -12.41
CA ALA A 63 0.30 -9.23 -11.11
C ALA A 63 -1.10 -9.58 -10.53
N ASP A 64 -1.13 -10.57 -9.67
CA ASP A 64 -2.28 -10.91 -8.84
C ASP A 64 -2.10 -10.43 -7.38
N ILE A 65 -0.88 -10.06 -7.01
CA ILE A 65 -0.54 -9.51 -5.69
C ILE A 65 -0.05 -8.08 -5.88
N PHE A 66 -0.68 -7.14 -5.17
CA PHE A 66 -0.36 -5.73 -5.19
C PHE A 66 0.10 -5.29 -3.80
N GLY A 67 1.35 -4.85 -3.68
CA GLY A 67 1.89 -4.28 -2.45
C GLY A 67 1.90 -2.75 -2.53
N VAL A 68 1.16 -2.10 -1.66
CA VAL A 68 1.10 -0.63 -1.59
C VAL A 68 1.86 -0.18 -0.35
N THR A 69 2.81 0.74 -0.51
CA THR A 69 3.44 1.40 0.64
C THR A 69 2.72 2.71 0.95
N ALA A 70 2.66 3.13 2.21
CA ALA A 70 2.12 4.44 2.55
C ALA A 70 2.76 5.05 3.79
N THR A 71 3.04 6.35 3.71
CA THR A 71 3.15 7.24 4.86
C THR A 71 1.76 7.74 5.25
N THR A 72 1.63 8.33 6.44
CA THR A 72 0.31 8.79 6.93
C THR A 72 -0.44 9.69 5.95
N PRO A 73 0.17 10.72 5.31
CA PRO A 73 -0.52 11.54 4.33
C PRO A 73 -0.88 10.81 3.02
N GLN A 74 -0.22 9.68 2.72
CA GLN A 74 -0.51 8.89 1.52
C GLN A 74 -1.66 7.89 1.71
N VAL A 75 -2.12 7.64 2.94
CA VAL A 75 -3.16 6.64 3.22
C VAL A 75 -4.44 6.86 2.41
N PRO A 76 -4.99 8.08 2.27
CA PRO A 76 -6.19 8.30 1.45
C PRO A 76 -6.01 7.85 -0.02
N TYR A 77 -4.82 8.06 -0.58
CA TYR A 77 -4.49 7.61 -1.94
C TYR A 77 -4.32 6.09 -2.01
N ALA A 78 -3.66 5.50 -1.02
CA ALA A 78 -3.52 4.04 -0.93
C ALA A 78 -4.89 3.34 -0.86
N VAL A 79 -5.84 3.90 -0.10
CA VAL A 79 -7.23 3.39 -0.03
C VAL A 79 -7.91 3.49 -1.40
N LYS A 80 -7.82 4.63 -2.09
CA LYS A 80 -8.39 4.80 -3.44
C LYS A 80 -7.77 3.81 -4.43
N ILE A 81 -6.46 3.60 -4.38
CA ILE A 81 -5.74 2.61 -5.21
C ILE A 81 -6.30 1.21 -4.96
N SER A 82 -6.44 0.80 -3.70
CA SER A 82 -7.00 -0.50 -3.33
C SER A 82 -8.43 -0.68 -3.83
N GLN A 83 -9.29 0.31 -3.61
CA GLN A 83 -10.68 0.27 -4.08
C GLN A 83 -10.74 0.16 -5.61
N HIS A 84 -9.92 0.93 -6.32
CA HIS A 84 -9.86 0.92 -7.78
C HIS A 84 -9.40 -0.43 -8.32
N LEU A 85 -8.31 -1.00 -7.76
CA LEU A 85 -7.82 -2.33 -8.14
C LEU A 85 -8.86 -3.42 -7.89
N LYS A 86 -9.54 -3.40 -6.73
CA LYS A 86 -10.60 -4.36 -6.40
C LYS A 86 -11.81 -4.25 -7.33
N ALA A 87 -12.13 -3.05 -7.80
CA ALA A 87 -13.21 -2.84 -8.77
C ALA A 87 -12.84 -3.36 -10.17
N LEU A 88 -11.57 -3.16 -10.60
CA LEU A 88 -11.08 -3.63 -11.90
C LEU A 88 -10.87 -5.14 -11.95
N LEU A 89 -10.50 -5.75 -10.83
CA LEU A 89 -10.10 -7.15 -10.70
C LEU A 89 -11.02 -7.85 -9.69
N PRO A 90 -12.32 -8.00 -9.99
CA PRO A 90 -13.25 -8.62 -9.06
C PRO A 90 -12.94 -10.11 -8.90
N GLY A 91 -12.95 -10.59 -7.66
CA GLY A 91 -12.75 -11.99 -7.32
C GLY A 91 -11.61 -12.24 -6.33
N LYS A 92 -11.49 -13.51 -5.91
CA LYS A 92 -10.49 -13.90 -4.89
C LYS A 92 -9.05 -14.00 -5.42
N GLN A 93 -8.83 -13.76 -6.71
CA GLN A 93 -7.51 -13.97 -7.34
C GLN A 93 -6.53 -12.82 -7.08
N SER A 94 -7.00 -11.59 -6.90
CA SER A 94 -6.13 -10.45 -6.61
C SER A 94 -6.12 -10.11 -5.12
N LYS A 95 -4.93 -9.84 -4.58
CA LYS A 95 -4.71 -9.43 -3.19
C LYS A 95 -4.05 -8.06 -3.15
N VAL A 96 -4.58 -7.17 -2.33
CA VAL A 96 -3.99 -5.86 -2.08
C VAL A 96 -3.47 -5.79 -0.65
N ILE A 97 -2.18 -5.59 -0.52
CA ILE A 97 -1.43 -5.57 0.74
C ILE A 97 -1.00 -4.14 1.01
N LEU A 98 -1.25 -3.65 2.22
CA LEU A 98 -0.72 -2.36 2.66
C LEU A 98 0.45 -2.57 3.63
N GLY A 99 1.56 -1.92 3.34
CA GLY A 99 2.71 -1.84 4.21
C GLY A 99 3.22 -0.40 4.36
N GLY A 100 4.42 -0.28 4.89
CA GLY A 100 5.11 1.00 5.00
C GLY A 100 4.99 1.67 6.38
N PRO A 101 5.53 2.90 6.50
CA PRO A 101 5.69 3.57 7.80
C PRO A 101 4.38 3.77 8.56
N HIS A 102 3.27 4.07 7.87
CA HIS A 102 1.98 4.31 8.52
C HIS A 102 1.51 3.08 9.30
N VAL A 103 1.46 1.90 8.65
CA VAL A 103 0.98 0.67 9.28
C VAL A 103 1.86 0.29 10.45
N THR A 104 3.18 0.39 10.29
CA THR A 104 4.15 0.08 11.36
C THR A 104 3.96 0.99 12.58
N LEU A 105 3.78 2.30 12.36
CA LEU A 105 3.55 3.26 13.44
C LEU A 105 2.22 3.01 14.15
N MET A 106 1.13 2.80 13.39
CA MET A 106 -0.19 2.52 13.96
C MET A 106 -0.21 1.21 14.74
N HIS A 107 0.43 0.15 14.24
CA HIS A 107 0.55 -1.11 14.95
C HIS A 107 1.31 -0.97 16.28
N THR A 108 2.40 -0.22 16.27
CA THR A 108 3.18 0.06 17.49
C THR A 108 2.36 0.88 18.50
N ALA A 109 1.61 1.89 18.01
CA ALA A 109 0.74 2.69 18.85
C ALA A 109 -0.40 1.85 19.45
N ALA A 110 -1.07 1.01 18.66
CA ALA A 110 -2.12 0.12 19.14
C ALA A 110 -1.62 -0.86 20.21
N LYS A 111 -0.42 -1.41 20.05
CA LYS A 111 0.21 -2.24 21.10
C LYS A 111 0.45 -1.48 22.41
N ARG A 112 0.80 -0.19 22.34
CA ARG A 112 0.96 0.66 23.51
C ARG A 112 -0.38 1.00 24.17
N GLU A 113 -1.42 1.29 23.37
CA GLU A 113 -2.78 1.52 23.86
C GLU A 113 -3.28 0.31 24.65
N ALA A 114 -3.15 -0.90 24.11
CA ALA A 114 -3.54 -2.14 24.75
C ALA A 114 -2.82 -2.39 26.10
N LYS A 115 -1.52 -2.03 26.20
CA LYS A 115 -0.74 -2.19 27.44
C LYS A 115 -1.11 -1.20 28.54
N LYS A 116 -1.56 0.00 28.18
CA LYS A 116 -1.81 1.08 29.15
C LYS A 116 -3.23 1.09 29.72
N ASN A 117 -4.16 0.29 29.16
CA ASN A 117 -5.58 0.27 29.55
C ASN A 117 -6.20 1.68 29.71
N LEU A 118 -5.74 2.65 28.91
CA LEU A 118 -6.21 4.02 28.98
C LEU A 118 -7.61 4.10 28.39
N VAL A 119 -8.58 4.38 29.22
CA VAL A 119 -9.98 4.62 28.80
C VAL A 119 -9.99 5.77 27.78
N GLY A 120 -10.49 5.49 26.57
CA GLY A 120 -10.62 6.47 25.49
C GLY A 120 -9.41 6.61 24.56
N SER A 121 -8.36 5.80 24.71
CA SER A 121 -7.16 5.80 23.86
C SER A 121 -7.11 4.54 23.01
N ASP A 122 -8.07 4.40 22.08
CA ASP A 122 -8.16 3.28 21.13
C ASP A 122 -8.08 3.73 19.65
N ARG A 123 -7.55 4.94 19.43
CA ARG A 123 -7.54 5.58 18.11
C ARG A 123 -6.71 4.79 17.09
N ALA A 124 -5.51 4.36 17.46
CA ALA A 124 -4.65 3.60 16.56
C ALA A 124 -5.24 2.21 16.26
N THR A 125 -5.88 1.59 17.24
CA THR A 125 -6.60 0.32 17.07
C THR A 125 -7.76 0.48 16.07
N LYS A 126 -8.58 1.53 16.21
CA LYS A 126 -9.69 1.85 15.28
C LYS A 126 -9.19 2.13 13.86
N ASP A 127 -8.09 2.87 13.72
CA ASP A 127 -7.51 3.16 12.41
C ASP A 127 -7.04 1.88 11.70
N ILE A 128 -6.40 0.95 12.42
CA ILE A 128 -6.01 -0.36 11.86
C ILE A 128 -7.25 -1.18 11.45
N GLU A 129 -8.27 -1.23 12.28
CA GLU A 129 -9.52 -1.94 11.95
C GLU A 129 -10.21 -1.33 10.72
N ALA A 130 -10.21 -0.02 10.58
CA ALA A 130 -10.74 0.66 9.39
C ALA A 130 -9.96 0.28 8.11
N LEU A 131 -8.63 0.18 8.18
CA LEU A 131 -7.79 -0.21 7.04
C LEU A 131 -8.06 -1.65 6.57
N LYS A 132 -8.41 -2.57 7.47
CA LYS A 132 -8.76 -3.96 7.13
C LYS A 132 -9.98 -4.07 6.21
N ASN A 133 -10.82 -3.05 6.12
CA ASN A 133 -11.94 -3.01 5.19
C ASN A 133 -11.50 -2.79 3.74
N PHE A 134 -10.32 -2.21 3.54
CA PHE A 134 -9.80 -1.83 2.22
C PHE A 134 -8.69 -2.76 1.72
N PHE A 135 -7.92 -3.34 2.62
CA PHE A 135 -6.76 -4.18 2.29
C PHE A 135 -6.95 -5.61 2.78
N ASP A 136 -6.43 -6.57 2.01
CA ASP A 136 -6.51 -7.98 2.37
C ASP A 136 -5.48 -8.36 3.45
N VAL A 137 -4.35 -7.67 3.48
CA VAL A 137 -3.27 -7.87 4.45
C VAL A 137 -2.65 -6.52 4.83
N LEU A 138 -2.33 -6.36 6.10
CA LEU A 138 -1.52 -5.26 6.62
C LEU A 138 -0.17 -5.82 7.09
N VAL A 139 0.93 -5.23 6.62
CA VAL A 139 2.31 -5.65 6.95
C VAL A 139 3.02 -4.55 7.73
N CYS A 140 3.52 -4.87 8.93
CA CYS A 140 4.24 -3.99 9.85
C CYS A 140 5.62 -4.56 10.24
#